data_85af05fe19ef48dd7bf0ce6f1be801ca
#
_entry.id   85af05fe19ef48dd7bf0ce6f1be801ca
#
_cell.length_a   1.000
_cell.length_b   1.000
_cell.length_c   1.000
_cell.angle_alpha   90.00
_cell.angle_beta   90.00
_cell.angle_gamma   90.00
#
_symmetry.space_group_name_H-M   'P 1'
#
loop_
_entity.id
_entity.type
_entity.pdbx_description
1 polymer ?
#
loop_
_entity_poly.entity_id
_entity_poly.type
_entity_poly.pdbx_seq_one_letter_code
_entity_poly.pdbx_strand_id
1 'polypeptide(L)'
;LLGIITTIAVFFFKKMLLWVFDAGNFVCVLAYFMVSVSFLVLRVKEPDMERPYKVGPYRFVGIMAVLMSGFMLVMYVVPSSGSALYPQEWAMVLGWTLLGLIFGVYCKLRYKEKLAAQEYIIRTEANEEVVEAVEKESTIQ
;
A
#
# COMPACT_ATOMS: atom_id res chain seq x y z
N LEU A 1 21.62 -9.47 -6.64
CA LEU A 1 22.59 -8.37 -6.78
C LEU A 1 22.45 -7.36 -5.64
N LEU A 2 21.23 -6.84 -5.34
CA LEU A 2 21.00 -5.91 -4.24
C LEU A 2 21.42 -6.46 -2.88
N GLY A 3 21.14 -7.74 -2.59
CA GLY A 3 21.54 -8.37 -1.33
C GLY A 3 23.07 -8.43 -1.15
N ILE A 4 23.81 -8.69 -2.21
CA ILE A 4 25.29 -8.72 -2.17
C ILE A 4 25.82 -7.31 -1.91
N ILE A 5 25.29 -6.31 -2.59
CA ILE A 5 25.69 -4.91 -2.41
C ILE A 5 25.42 -4.44 -0.97
N THR A 6 24.23 -4.76 -0.42
CA THR A 6 23.91 -4.44 0.99
C THR A 6 24.82 -5.16 1.97
N THR A 7 25.16 -6.43 1.73
CA THR A 7 26.07 -7.18 2.60
C THR A 7 27.46 -6.57 2.60
N ILE A 8 27.98 -6.22 1.43
CA ILE A 8 29.28 -5.55 1.32
C ILE A 8 29.26 -4.18 2.00
N ALA A 9 28.20 -3.40 1.77
CA ALA A 9 28.06 -2.08 2.39
C ALA A 9 27.99 -2.15 3.92
N VAL A 10 27.28 -3.14 4.48
CA VAL A 10 27.22 -3.39 5.94
C VAL A 10 28.59 -3.71 6.52
N PHE A 11 29.44 -4.45 5.79
CA PHE A 11 30.77 -4.78 6.23
C PHE A 11 31.67 -3.52 6.37
N PHE A 12 31.53 -2.58 5.43
CA PHE A 12 32.29 -1.31 5.46
C PHE A 12 31.69 -0.27 6.42
N PHE A 13 30.37 -0.26 6.59
CA PHE A 13 29.65 0.72 7.40
C PHE A 13 28.87 0.04 8.52
N LYS A 14 29.46 -0.11 9.70
CA LYS A 14 28.87 -0.81 10.87
C LYS A 14 27.49 -0.28 11.28
N LYS A 15 27.16 0.98 11.01
CA LYS A 15 25.86 1.59 11.32
C LYS A 15 24.82 1.49 10.18
N MET A 16 25.24 1.14 8.99
CA MET A 16 24.35 1.13 7.81
C MET A 16 23.23 0.09 7.93
N LEU A 17 23.49 -1.04 8.60
CA LEU A 17 22.50 -2.07 8.86
C LEU A 17 21.32 -1.52 9.68
N LEU A 18 21.61 -0.75 10.71
CA LEU A 18 20.58 -0.13 11.55
C LEU A 18 19.73 0.85 10.72
N TRP A 19 20.35 1.70 9.93
CA TRP A 19 19.63 2.66 9.08
C TRP A 19 18.72 1.98 8.05
N VAL A 20 19.19 0.90 7.42
CA VAL A 20 18.37 0.11 6.47
C VAL A 20 17.20 -0.54 7.19
N PHE A 21 17.43 -1.07 8.41
CA PHE A 21 16.40 -1.72 9.21
C PHE A 21 15.32 -0.73 9.66
N ASP A 22 15.72 0.43 10.15
CA ASP A 22 14.79 1.46 10.63
C ASP A 22 13.99 2.09 9.48
N ALA A 23 14.64 2.38 8.34
CA ALA A 23 13.95 2.83 7.14
C ALA A 23 12.95 1.79 6.62
N GLY A 24 13.30 0.50 6.66
CA GLY A 24 12.41 -0.60 6.28
C GLY A 24 11.19 -0.72 7.20
N ASN A 25 11.39 -0.61 8.51
CA ASN A 25 10.31 -0.64 9.49
C ASN A 25 9.35 0.54 9.30
N PHE A 26 9.85 1.74 9.05
CA PHE A 26 9.00 2.90 8.74
C PHE A 26 8.09 2.65 7.53
N VAL A 27 8.62 2.11 6.45
CA VAL A 27 7.84 1.78 5.24
C VAL A 27 6.78 0.73 5.53
N CYS A 28 7.09 -0.29 6.35
CA CYS A 28 6.11 -1.29 6.77
C CYS A 28 4.96 -0.67 7.59
N VAL A 29 5.27 0.20 8.54
CA VAL A 29 4.25 0.89 9.35
C VAL A 29 3.39 1.81 8.48
N LEU A 30 3.98 2.50 7.51
CA LEU A 30 3.26 3.30 6.52
C LEU A 30 2.30 2.44 5.70
N ALA A 31 2.73 1.26 5.25
CA ALA A 31 1.88 0.32 4.53
C ALA A 31 0.70 -0.16 5.39
N TYR A 32 0.92 -0.50 6.65
CA TYR A 32 -0.16 -0.88 7.56
C TYR A 32 -1.16 0.26 7.79
N PHE A 33 -0.69 1.49 7.92
CA PHE A 33 -1.56 2.65 8.01
C PHE A 33 -2.44 2.81 6.76
N MET A 34 -1.84 2.73 5.57
CA MET A 34 -2.55 2.83 4.30
C MET A 34 -3.60 1.72 4.13
N VAL A 35 -3.27 0.48 4.49
CA VAL A 35 -4.21 -0.66 4.47
C VAL A 35 -5.37 -0.43 5.44
N SER A 36 -5.09 0.07 6.65
CA SER A 36 -6.11 0.34 7.67
C SER A 36 -7.08 1.44 7.22
N VAL A 37 -6.57 2.50 6.61
CA VAL A 37 -7.39 3.58 6.03
C VAL A 37 -8.23 3.04 4.86
N SER A 38 -7.62 2.28 3.96
CA SER A 38 -8.31 1.67 2.81
C SER A 38 -9.44 0.75 3.26
N PHE A 39 -9.22 -0.03 4.33
CA PHE A 39 -10.24 -0.88 4.92
C PHE A 39 -11.47 -0.08 5.37
N LEU A 40 -11.27 1.04 6.08
CA LEU A 40 -12.37 1.91 6.51
C LEU A 40 -13.08 2.58 5.34
N VAL A 41 -12.34 3.13 4.40
CA VAL A 41 -12.89 3.81 3.22
C VAL A 41 -13.74 2.85 2.39
N LEU A 42 -13.26 1.64 2.15
CA LEU A 42 -13.97 0.63 1.38
C LEU A 42 -15.28 0.18 2.06
N ARG A 43 -15.28 0.11 3.40
CA ARG A 43 -16.49 -0.23 4.18
C ARG A 43 -17.54 0.88 4.17
N VAL A 44 -17.13 2.14 4.00
CA VAL A 44 -18.03 3.29 3.92
C VAL A 44 -18.55 3.49 2.50
N LYS A 45 -17.69 3.30 1.49
CA LYS A 45 -18.04 3.54 0.08
C LYS A 45 -18.89 2.43 -0.53
N GLU A 46 -18.60 1.20 -0.16
CA GLU A 46 -19.24 0.01 -0.73
C GLU A 46 -19.78 -0.92 0.37
N PRO A 47 -20.89 -0.53 1.03
CA PRO A 47 -21.48 -1.31 2.12
C PRO A 47 -22.07 -2.63 1.65
N ASP A 48 -22.59 -2.68 0.40
CA ASP A 48 -23.33 -3.80 -0.16
C ASP A 48 -22.47 -4.85 -0.88
N MET A 49 -21.14 -4.61 -0.95
CA MET A 49 -20.22 -5.59 -1.54
C MET A 49 -20.31 -6.94 -0.82
N GLU A 50 -20.54 -8.01 -1.56
CA GLU A 50 -20.51 -9.38 -1.03
C GLU A 50 -19.11 -9.71 -0.50
N ARG A 51 -19.05 -10.08 0.77
CA ARG A 51 -17.80 -10.41 1.45
C ARG A 51 -17.92 -11.76 2.12
N PRO A 52 -17.02 -12.71 1.86
CA PRO A 52 -17.07 -14.05 2.46
C PRO A 52 -16.90 -14.01 3.98
N TYR A 53 -16.28 -12.95 4.51
CA TYR A 53 -16.08 -12.75 5.94
C TYR A 53 -16.57 -11.37 6.40
N LYS A 54 -17.47 -11.32 7.35
CA LYS A 54 -17.99 -10.08 7.98
C LYS A 54 -17.43 -9.94 9.38
N VAL A 55 -16.51 -8.98 9.58
CA VAL A 55 -16.05 -8.60 10.93
C VAL A 55 -17.19 -7.88 11.65
N GLY A 56 -17.62 -8.36 12.82
CA GLY A 56 -18.75 -7.79 13.57
C GLY A 56 -18.59 -6.29 13.85
N PRO A 57 -17.71 -5.83 14.76
CA PRO A 57 -17.52 -4.41 15.08
C PRO A 57 -16.48 -3.77 14.15
N TYR A 58 -16.67 -3.83 12.82
CA TYR A 58 -15.69 -3.37 11.84
C TYR A 58 -15.27 -1.90 12.01
N ARG A 59 -16.20 -1.04 12.46
CA ARG A 59 -15.90 0.39 12.73
C ARG A 59 -14.91 0.53 13.86
N PHE A 60 -15.13 -0.18 14.96
CA PHE A 60 -14.23 -0.14 16.10
C PHE A 60 -12.85 -0.69 15.76
N VAL A 61 -12.79 -1.86 15.12
CA VAL A 61 -11.52 -2.48 14.71
C VAL A 61 -10.77 -1.60 13.72
N GLY A 62 -11.46 -1.05 12.71
CA GLY A 62 -10.85 -0.18 11.71
C GLY A 62 -10.32 1.14 12.31
N ILE A 63 -11.10 1.80 13.18
CA ILE A 63 -10.67 3.04 13.84
C ILE A 63 -9.45 2.76 14.73
N MET A 64 -9.48 1.70 15.52
CA MET A 64 -8.35 1.31 16.39
C MET A 64 -7.10 1.00 15.57
N ALA A 65 -7.24 0.31 14.44
CA ALA A 65 -6.11 0.03 13.54
C ALA A 65 -5.49 1.31 12.96
N VAL A 66 -6.33 2.27 12.52
CA VAL A 66 -5.83 3.56 12.01
C VAL A 66 -5.18 4.38 13.12
N LEU A 67 -5.77 4.43 14.33
CA LEU A 67 -5.19 5.17 15.44
C LEU A 67 -3.85 4.58 15.88
N MET A 68 -3.74 3.26 16.01
CA MET A 68 -2.50 2.60 16.44
C MET A 68 -1.39 2.75 15.40
N SER A 69 -1.69 2.51 14.12
CA SER A 69 -0.71 2.67 13.04
C SER A 69 -0.33 4.14 12.82
N GLY A 70 -1.29 5.05 12.95
CA GLY A 70 -1.05 6.50 12.90
C GLY A 70 -0.19 6.99 14.07
N PHE A 71 -0.44 6.51 15.28
CA PHE A 71 0.41 6.79 16.44
C PHE A 71 1.86 6.33 16.23
N MET A 72 2.04 5.12 15.69
CA MET A 72 3.38 4.62 15.36
C MET A 72 4.06 5.51 14.31
N LEU A 73 3.36 5.95 13.26
CA LEU A 73 3.92 6.88 12.27
C LEU A 73 4.37 8.20 12.90
N VAL A 74 3.56 8.76 13.79
CA VAL A 74 3.90 10.00 14.50
C VAL A 74 5.18 9.82 15.32
N MET A 75 5.36 8.67 15.97
CA MET A 75 6.57 8.36 16.74
C MET A 75 7.84 8.34 15.88
N TYR A 76 7.75 7.91 14.61
CA TYR A 76 8.88 7.96 13.67
C TYR A 76 9.22 9.38 13.20
N VAL A 77 8.26 10.29 13.18
CA VAL A 77 8.44 11.66 12.69
C VAL A 77 8.88 12.62 13.81
N VAL A 78 8.45 12.39 15.04
CA VAL A 78 8.75 13.29 16.16
C VAL A 78 10.19 13.09 16.65
N PRO A 79 11.07 14.10 16.53
CA PRO A 79 12.50 13.96 16.90
C PRO A 79 12.75 13.67 18.39
N SER A 80 11.76 13.94 19.22
CA SER A 80 11.81 13.72 20.67
C SER A 80 11.51 12.27 21.08
N SER A 81 10.98 11.45 20.17
CA SER A 81 10.75 10.04 20.43
C SER A 81 12.03 9.26 20.17
N GLY A 82 12.33 8.29 21.02
CA GLY A 82 13.52 7.43 20.84
C GLY A 82 13.48 6.57 19.55
N SER A 83 12.37 6.62 18.81
CA SER A 83 12.15 5.91 17.54
C SER A 83 12.21 6.83 16.32
N ALA A 84 12.57 8.11 16.48
CA ALA A 84 12.64 9.06 15.37
C ALA A 84 13.73 8.69 14.38
N LEU A 85 13.39 8.79 13.09
CA LEU A 85 14.34 8.56 12.00
C LEU A 85 15.45 9.63 11.99
N TYR A 86 16.69 9.17 11.88
CA TYR A 86 17.85 10.04 11.68
C TYR A 86 17.87 10.62 10.24
N PRO A 87 18.58 11.74 10.00
CA PRO A 87 18.64 12.35 8.66
C PRO A 87 19.12 11.40 7.56
N GLN A 88 19.99 10.44 7.90
CA GLN A 88 20.50 9.43 6.96
C GLN A 88 19.42 8.43 6.54
N GLU A 89 18.53 8.06 7.46
CA GLU A 89 17.40 7.16 7.22
C GLU A 89 16.32 7.84 6.37
N TRP A 90 16.06 9.13 6.62
CA TRP A 90 15.22 9.95 5.76
C TRP A 90 15.76 10.05 4.33
N ALA A 91 17.08 10.20 4.16
CA ALA A 91 17.67 10.20 2.83
C ALA A 91 17.44 8.87 2.10
N MET A 92 17.52 7.73 2.80
CA MET A 92 17.19 6.41 2.24
C MET A 92 15.72 6.30 1.83
N VAL A 93 14.79 6.66 2.71
CA VAL A 93 13.34 6.63 2.42
C VAL A 93 13.00 7.52 1.23
N LEU A 94 13.53 8.75 1.20
CA LEU A 94 13.33 9.67 0.07
C LEU A 94 13.95 9.13 -1.22
N GLY A 95 15.14 8.57 -1.17
CA GLY A 95 15.80 7.95 -2.32
C GLY A 95 14.98 6.82 -2.93
N TRP A 96 14.46 5.91 -2.12
CA TRP A 96 13.59 4.82 -2.57
C TRP A 96 12.25 5.31 -3.10
N THR A 97 11.64 6.31 -2.45
CA THR A 97 10.40 6.92 -2.91
C THR A 97 10.58 7.59 -4.26
N LEU A 98 11.68 8.33 -4.43
CA LEU A 98 12.00 9.01 -5.69
C LEU A 98 12.25 8.02 -6.82
N LEU A 99 12.98 6.93 -6.54
CA LEU A 99 13.18 5.83 -7.47
C LEU A 99 11.86 5.19 -7.87
N GLY A 100 10.97 4.91 -6.91
CA GLY A 100 9.63 4.38 -7.16
C GLY A 100 8.77 5.31 -8.02
N LEU A 101 8.82 6.62 -7.78
CA LEU A 101 8.13 7.62 -8.60
C LEU A 101 8.66 7.66 -10.03
N ILE A 102 9.99 7.65 -10.21
CA ILE A 102 10.63 7.60 -11.54
C ILE A 102 10.17 6.37 -12.30
N PHE A 103 10.23 5.19 -11.69
CA PHE A 103 9.76 3.96 -12.31
C PHE A 103 8.25 3.99 -12.60
N GLY A 104 7.43 4.51 -11.68
CA GLY A 104 5.99 4.66 -11.87
C GLY A 104 5.64 5.57 -13.06
N VAL A 105 6.30 6.72 -13.14
CA VAL A 105 6.14 7.64 -14.27
C VAL A 105 6.63 7.00 -15.58
N TYR A 106 7.79 6.36 -15.56
CA TYR A 106 8.33 5.66 -16.72
C TYR A 106 7.37 4.57 -17.23
N CYS A 107 6.86 3.73 -16.33
CA CYS A 107 5.87 2.71 -16.66
C CYS A 107 4.59 3.33 -17.24
N LYS A 108 4.06 4.37 -16.61
CA LYS A 108 2.87 5.05 -17.09
C LYS A 108 3.04 5.65 -18.48
N LEU A 109 4.19 6.25 -18.77
CA LEU A 109 4.48 6.82 -20.07
C LEU A 109 4.72 5.74 -21.16
N ARG A 110 5.47 4.69 -20.81
CA ARG A 110 5.86 3.64 -21.76
C ARG A 110 4.74 2.65 -22.07
N TYR A 111 3.88 2.36 -21.08
CA TYR A 111 2.85 1.34 -21.19
C TYR A 111 1.43 1.90 -21.16
N LYS A 112 1.26 3.21 -21.37
CA LYS A 112 -0.03 3.89 -21.34
C LYS A 112 -1.07 3.23 -22.26
N GLU A 113 -0.70 2.88 -23.48
CA GLU A 113 -1.60 2.24 -24.43
C GLU A 113 -2.00 0.82 -24.01
N LYS A 114 -1.05 0.05 -23.46
CA LYS A 114 -1.33 -1.31 -22.98
C LYS A 114 -2.21 -1.30 -21.73
N LEU A 115 -1.99 -0.37 -20.81
CA LEU A 115 -2.81 -0.20 -19.63
C LEU A 115 -4.24 0.22 -20.00
N ALA A 116 -4.41 1.14 -20.93
CA ALA A 116 -5.72 1.54 -21.43
C ALA A 116 -6.47 0.38 -22.12
N ALA A 117 -5.77 -0.42 -22.92
CA ALA A 117 -6.34 -1.60 -23.56
C ALA A 117 -6.76 -2.66 -22.52
N GLN A 118 -5.96 -2.88 -21.49
CA GLN A 118 -6.25 -3.84 -20.43
C GLN A 118 -7.43 -3.37 -19.57
N GLU A 119 -7.51 -2.10 -19.25
CA GLU A 119 -8.65 -1.52 -18.53
C GLU A 119 -9.94 -1.62 -19.35
N TYR A 120 -9.86 -1.44 -20.68
CA TYR A 120 -10.99 -1.61 -21.57
C TYR A 120 -11.49 -3.07 -21.58
N ILE A 121 -10.59 -4.06 -21.65
CA ILE A 121 -10.93 -5.49 -21.64
C ILE A 121 -11.63 -5.84 -20.31
N ILE A 122 -11.05 -5.48 -19.17
CA ILE A 122 -11.64 -5.75 -17.83
C ILE A 122 -13.03 -5.13 -17.71
N ARG A 123 -13.23 -3.92 -18.21
CA ARG A 123 -14.52 -3.24 -18.18
C ARG A 123 -15.54 -3.91 -19.09
N THR A 124 -15.13 -4.45 -20.22
CA THR A 124 -16.01 -5.17 -21.16
C THR A 124 -16.44 -6.50 -20.55
N GLU A 125 -15.52 -7.27 -20.00
CA GLU A 125 -15.80 -8.54 -19.31
C GLU A 125 -16.76 -8.35 -18.13
N ALA A 126 -16.54 -7.32 -17.30
CA ALA A 126 -17.44 -7.00 -16.20
C ALA A 126 -18.85 -6.62 -16.66
N ASN A 127 -18.99 -5.91 -17.79
CA ASN A 127 -20.29 -5.58 -18.36
C ASN A 127 -21.00 -6.82 -18.93
N GLU A 128 -20.27 -7.73 -19.57
CA GLU A 128 -20.83 -8.99 -20.08
C GLU A 128 -21.35 -9.89 -18.96
N GLU A 129 -20.61 -10.00 -17.85
CA GLU A 129 -21.05 -10.73 -16.66
C GLU A 129 -22.35 -10.15 -16.06
N VAL A 130 -22.46 -8.82 -16.01
CA VAL A 130 -23.67 -8.15 -15.52
C VAL A 130 -24.86 -8.40 -16.45
N VAL A 131 -24.68 -8.34 -17.76
CA VAL A 131 -25.74 -8.60 -18.74
C VAL A 131 -26.21 -10.05 -18.64
N GLU A 132 -25.29 -11.02 -18.54
CA GLU A 132 -25.63 -12.43 -18.39
C GLU A 132 -26.38 -12.72 -17.09
N ALA A 133 -26.02 -12.05 -16.00
CA ALA A 133 -26.71 -12.17 -14.72
C ALA A 133 -28.16 -11.64 -14.81
N VAL A 134 -28.36 -10.48 -15.45
CA VAL A 134 -29.67 -9.88 -15.64
C VAL A 134 -30.59 -10.76 -16.56
N GLU A 135 -30.01 -11.34 -17.61
CA GLU A 135 -30.71 -12.22 -18.52
C GLU A 135 -31.20 -13.52 -17.83
N LYS A 136 -30.33 -14.11 -16.99
CA LYS A 136 -30.71 -15.27 -16.16
C LYS A 136 -31.82 -14.94 -15.19
N GLU A 137 -31.80 -13.78 -14.57
CA GLU A 137 -32.84 -13.36 -13.63
C GLU A 137 -34.17 -13.12 -14.32
N SER A 138 -34.18 -12.59 -15.55
CA SER A 138 -35.37 -12.37 -16.37
C SER A 138 -35.99 -13.67 -16.90
N THR A 139 -35.23 -14.74 -17.02
CA THR A 139 -35.68 -16.05 -17.53
C THR A 139 -36.33 -16.91 -16.43
N ILE A 140 -36.11 -16.58 -15.15
CA ILE A 140 -36.63 -17.30 -13.98
C ILE A 140 -38.01 -16.75 -13.53
N GLN A 141 -38.41 -15.56 -14.00
CA GLN A 141 -39.74 -14.98 -13.76
C GLN A 141 -40.75 -15.40 -14.85
#